data_d8e43aca202aeef2db3c5c3d34b94326
#
_entry.id   d8e43aca202aeef2db3c5c3d34b94326
#
_cell.length_a   1.000
_cell.length_b   1.000
_cell.length_c   1.000
_cell.angle_alpha   90.00
_cell.angle_beta   90.00
_cell.angle_gamma   90.00
#
_symmetry.space_group_name_H-M   'P 1'
#
loop_
_entity.id
_entity.type
_entity.pdbx_description
1 polymer ?
#
loop_
_entity_poly.entity_id
_entity_poly.type
_entity_poly.pdbx_seq_one_letter_code
_entity_poly.pdbx_strand_id
1 'polypeptide(L)'
;MSTTHSASRITSRTATRSIRRSSVHPAAHPMPHPSKPAHASAFAATQPPLLRALRGEWSQLRFDAAGFYILLVTAMIAVAWSAASSNLVIRYGGEEAAPSARAAISGVFQFAMYGLFIWIARYLLREERTGFAKLKLLSLPNRFAIWVAKWVWLTIIAIASMMVMAVLSTAVTLGSLALTDQPWQRFVGASAAEYLKLGVMITIIAVGTVAFGVAVAIFTNNLSSALTMLFMWVLVIEGMLNGADESTRILYSLLPFKNGTRVFENPPMEWFMWNPTVSVGYFLVVTIGLAALAIALNKSKMTRDE
;
A
#
# COMPACT_ATOMS: atom_id res chain seq x y z
N MET A 1 30.18 17.94 50.52
CA MET A 1 30.05 16.48 50.53
C MET A 1 30.41 16.02 49.14
N SER A 2 31.61 15.50 49.01
CA SER A 2 32.24 15.08 47.76
C SER A 2 32.12 13.56 47.68
N THR A 3 31.55 13.04 46.59
CA THR A 3 31.58 11.59 46.27
C THR A 3 32.14 11.37 44.89
N THR A 4 33.41 10.97 44.89
CA THR A 4 34.18 10.46 43.75
C THR A 4 33.69 9.06 43.38
N HIS A 5 33.21 8.86 42.14
CA HIS A 5 33.01 7.56 41.59
C HIS A 5 34.15 7.16 40.65
N SER A 6 34.85 6.11 41.09
CA SER A 6 35.93 5.42 40.43
C SER A 6 35.47 4.66 39.19
N ALA A 7 36.09 4.94 38.04
CA ALA A 7 35.87 4.21 36.81
C ALA A 7 36.76 2.94 36.76
N SER A 8 36.18 1.76 36.80
CA SER A 8 36.87 0.47 36.60
C SER A 8 37.01 0.21 35.09
N ARG A 9 38.25 0.22 34.59
CA ARG A 9 38.65 -0.22 33.25
C ARG A 9 38.62 -1.76 33.20
N ILE A 10 37.71 -2.34 32.45
CA ILE A 10 37.74 -3.74 32.06
C ILE A 10 38.50 -3.84 30.74
N THR A 11 39.76 -4.31 30.82
CA THR A 11 40.58 -4.70 29.66
C THR A 11 40.22 -6.11 29.25
N SER A 12 39.45 -6.27 28.16
CA SER A 12 39.20 -7.56 27.53
C SER A 12 40.39 -7.98 26.65
N ARG A 13 41.20 -8.93 27.13
CA ARG A 13 42.22 -9.63 26.34
C ARG A 13 41.52 -10.56 25.32
N THR A 14 41.55 -10.18 24.05
CA THR A 14 41.15 -11.04 22.94
C THR A 14 42.29 -12.05 22.65
N ALA A 15 42.12 -13.29 23.06
CA ALA A 15 43.02 -14.37 22.71
C ALA A 15 42.72 -14.81 21.26
N THR A 16 43.58 -14.42 20.33
CA THR A 16 43.56 -14.86 18.95
C THR A 16 44.05 -16.31 18.84
N ARG A 17 43.13 -17.26 18.80
CA ARG A 17 43.44 -18.68 18.59
C ARG A 17 43.55 -18.94 17.08
N SER A 18 44.79 -18.95 16.54
CA SER A 18 45.07 -19.34 15.18
C SER A 18 44.84 -20.85 15.00
N ILE A 19 43.70 -21.21 14.41
CA ILE A 19 43.42 -22.58 13.96
C ILE A 19 44.06 -22.77 12.59
N ARG A 20 45.21 -23.40 12.55
CA ARG A 20 45.89 -23.90 11.33
C ARG A 20 45.04 -25.03 10.74
N ARG A 21 44.15 -24.71 9.80
CA ARG A 21 43.45 -25.73 8.99
C ARG A 21 44.40 -26.25 7.90
N SER A 22 44.87 -27.47 8.07
CA SER A 22 45.47 -28.24 6.99
C SER A 22 44.41 -28.57 5.94
N SER A 23 44.49 -27.92 4.81
CA SER A 23 43.60 -28.17 3.65
C SER A 23 44.09 -29.45 2.93
N VAL A 24 43.51 -30.58 3.30
CA VAL A 24 43.53 -31.74 2.40
C VAL A 24 42.43 -31.48 1.36
N HIS A 25 42.82 -31.11 0.13
CA HIS A 25 41.93 -31.04 -1.00
C HIS A 25 41.61 -32.48 -1.46
N PRO A 26 40.38 -32.97 -1.30
CA PRO A 26 39.95 -34.15 -2.05
C PRO A 26 39.77 -33.71 -3.53
N ALA A 27 40.35 -34.49 -4.43
CA ALA A 27 40.22 -34.31 -5.87
C ALA A 27 38.74 -34.25 -6.24
N ALA A 28 38.31 -33.07 -6.73
CA ALA A 28 36.94 -32.87 -7.16
C ALA A 28 36.71 -33.70 -8.42
N HIS A 29 35.91 -34.76 -8.30
CA HIS A 29 35.33 -35.40 -9.48
C HIS A 29 34.49 -34.38 -10.25
N PRO A 30 34.69 -34.21 -11.58
CA PRO A 30 33.84 -33.32 -12.38
C PRO A 30 32.42 -33.90 -12.38
N MET A 31 31.54 -33.23 -11.66
CA MET A 31 30.10 -33.56 -11.75
C MET A 31 29.62 -33.31 -13.19
N PRO A 32 28.88 -34.26 -13.77
CA PRO A 32 28.27 -34.04 -15.09
C PRO A 32 27.36 -32.83 -15.00
N HIS A 33 27.66 -31.80 -15.79
CA HIS A 33 26.79 -30.61 -15.90
C HIS A 33 25.40 -31.05 -16.32
N PRO A 34 24.34 -30.72 -15.56
CA PRO A 34 22.98 -30.97 -16.00
C PRO A 34 22.78 -30.23 -17.31
N SER A 35 22.55 -30.96 -18.39
CA SER A 35 22.22 -30.40 -19.70
C SER A 35 20.97 -29.54 -19.54
N LYS A 36 21.13 -28.21 -19.65
CA LYS A 36 20.01 -27.28 -19.62
C LYS A 36 19.01 -27.67 -20.72
N PRO A 37 17.71 -27.78 -20.41
CA PRO A 37 16.70 -28.01 -21.42
C PRO A 37 16.70 -26.80 -22.38
N ALA A 38 17.33 -26.96 -23.54
CA ALA A 38 17.53 -25.90 -24.55
C ALA A 38 16.21 -25.31 -25.08
N HIS A 39 15.09 -26.04 -24.96
CA HIS A 39 13.80 -25.60 -25.45
C HIS A 39 13.10 -24.56 -24.57
N ALA A 40 13.33 -24.53 -23.24
CA ALA A 40 12.70 -23.55 -22.35
C ALA A 40 13.30 -22.13 -22.49
N SER A 41 14.57 -22.04 -22.88
CA SER A 41 15.28 -20.77 -23.03
C SER A 41 14.91 -20.02 -24.32
N ALA A 42 14.63 -20.73 -25.41
CA ALA A 42 14.30 -20.12 -26.71
C ALA A 42 12.89 -19.46 -26.69
N PHE A 43 11.92 -20.07 -26.04
CA PHE A 43 10.55 -19.52 -25.94
C PHE A 43 10.48 -18.27 -25.05
N ALA A 44 11.31 -18.21 -24.01
CA ALA A 44 11.39 -17.03 -23.14
C ALA A 44 12.03 -15.82 -23.83
N ALA A 45 12.93 -16.03 -24.79
CA ALA A 45 13.61 -14.95 -25.52
C ALA A 45 12.71 -14.19 -26.50
N THR A 46 11.63 -14.82 -26.98
CA THR A 46 10.71 -14.21 -27.98
C THR A 46 9.60 -13.36 -27.38
N GLN A 47 9.41 -13.38 -26.04
CA GLN A 47 8.33 -12.62 -25.41
C GLN A 47 8.72 -11.15 -25.20
N PRO A 48 7.76 -10.20 -25.38
CA PRO A 48 7.96 -8.80 -25.06
C PRO A 48 8.47 -8.61 -23.62
N PRO A 49 9.39 -7.68 -23.37
CA PRO A 49 10.01 -7.48 -22.06
C PRO A 49 8.99 -7.18 -20.96
N LEU A 50 7.90 -6.49 -21.28
CA LEU A 50 6.82 -6.20 -20.34
C LEU A 50 6.07 -7.47 -19.90
N LEU A 51 5.77 -8.39 -20.80
CA LEU A 51 5.08 -9.64 -20.43
C LEU A 51 5.96 -10.54 -19.54
N ARG A 52 7.27 -10.57 -19.80
CA ARG A 52 8.22 -11.27 -18.93
C ARG A 52 8.26 -10.64 -17.53
N ALA A 53 8.29 -9.30 -17.46
CA ALA A 53 8.26 -8.58 -16.20
C ALA A 53 6.95 -8.84 -15.43
N LEU A 54 5.79 -8.78 -16.09
CA LEU A 54 4.49 -9.06 -15.48
C LEU A 54 4.40 -10.49 -14.92
N ARG A 55 4.88 -11.50 -15.64
CA ARG A 55 4.90 -12.89 -15.14
C ARG A 55 5.85 -13.06 -13.96
N GLY A 56 7.01 -12.42 -14.01
CA GLY A 56 7.97 -12.43 -12.92
C GLY A 56 7.42 -11.81 -11.64
N GLU A 57 6.78 -10.65 -11.73
CA GLU A 57 6.14 -9.99 -10.59
C GLU A 57 4.98 -10.81 -10.03
N TRP A 58 4.14 -11.38 -10.88
CA TRP A 58 3.04 -12.26 -10.44
C TRP A 58 3.55 -13.45 -9.63
N SER A 59 4.63 -14.10 -10.09
CA SER A 59 5.19 -15.23 -9.36
C SER A 59 5.69 -14.84 -7.97
N GLN A 60 6.24 -13.64 -7.79
CA GLN A 60 6.68 -13.13 -6.50
C GLN A 60 5.51 -12.78 -5.57
N LEU A 61 4.50 -12.09 -6.09
CA LEU A 61 3.31 -11.71 -5.34
C LEU A 61 2.52 -12.92 -4.85
N ARG A 62 2.40 -13.94 -5.68
CA ARG A 62 1.69 -15.20 -5.33
C ARG A 62 2.30 -15.89 -4.10
N PHE A 63 3.59 -15.74 -3.86
CA PHE A 63 4.30 -16.34 -2.72
C PHE A 63 4.59 -15.35 -1.58
N ASP A 64 4.05 -14.12 -1.63
CA ASP A 64 4.20 -13.14 -0.55
C ASP A 64 3.18 -13.37 0.58
N ALA A 65 3.36 -14.47 1.32
CA ALA A 65 2.48 -14.81 2.44
C ALA A 65 2.33 -13.67 3.45
N ALA A 66 3.42 -12.97 3.79
CA ALA A 66 3.35 -11.88 4.75
C ALA A 66 2.61 -10.65 4.20
N GLY A 67 2.66 -10.39 2.89
CA GLY A 67 1.82 -9.40 2.24
C GLY A 67 0.33 -9.75 2.34
N PHE A 68 0.01 -11.01 2.11
CA PHE A 68 -1.36 -11.51 2.29
C PHE A 68 -1.86 -11.34 3.73
N TYR A 69 -1.04 -11.67 4.75
CA TYR A 69 -1.42 -11.46 6.15
C TYR A 69 -1.64 -9.98 6.49
N ILE A 70 -0.85 -9.06 5.95
CA ILE A 70 -1.07 -7.62 6.15
C ILE A 70 -2.43 -7.22 5.61
N LEU A 71 -2.77 -7.61 4.38
CA LEU A 71 -4.06 -7.30 3.77
C LEU A 71 -5.23 -7.95 4.52
N LEU A 72 -5.07 -9.19 4.99
CA LEU A 72 -6.08 -9.89 5.79
C LEU A 72 -6.35 -9.19 7.13
N VAL A 73 -5.31 -8.85 7.89
CA VAL A 73 -5.44 -8.12 9.16
C VAL A 73 -6.07 -6.75 8.92
N THR A 74 -5.67 -6.06 7.87
CA THR A 74 -6.27 -4.78 7.47
C THR A 74 -7.75 -4.93 7.16
N ALA A 75 -8.14 -5.99 6.44
CA ALA A 75 -9.54 -6.27 6.13
C ALA A 75 -10.35 -6.52 7.41
N MET A 76 -9.81 -7.31 8.34
CA MET A 76 -10.47 -7.56 9.63
C MET A 76 -10.69 -6.26 10.42
N ILE A 77 -9.68 -5.39 10.50
CA ILE A 77 -9.79 -4.11 11.21
C ILE A 77 -10.81 -3.19 10.52
N ALA A 78 -10.75 -3.07 9.20
CA ALA A 78 -11.66 -2.23 8.42
C ALA A 78 -13.12 -2.67 8.54
N VAL A 79 -13.37 -3.98 8.47
CA VAL A 79 -14.71 -4.56 8.62
C VAL A 79 -15.21 -4.42 10.07
N ALA A 80 -14.35 -4.66 11.08
CA ALA A 80 -14.69 -4.47 12.48
C ALA A 80 -15.06 -3.00 12.79
N TRP A 81 -14.31 -2.05 12.22
CA TRP A 81 -14.63 -0.63 12.35
C TRP A 81 -15.96 -0.27 11.69
N SER A 82 -16.23 -0.80 10.51
CA SER A 82 -17.50 -0.62 9.82
C SER A 82 -18.66 -1.18 10.64
N ALA A 83 -18.49 -2.37 11.23
CA ALA A 83 -19.48 -2.95 12.13
C ALA A 83 -19.73 -2.07 13.36
N ALA A 84 -18.67 -1.59 14.00
CA ALA A 84 -18.77 -0.73 15.19
C ALA A 84 -19.47 0.59 14.85
N SER A 85 -19.07 1.27 13.76
CA SER A 85 -19.70 2.52 13.33
C SER A 85 -21.17 2.34 12.95
N SER A 86 -21.51 1.25 12.26
CA SER A 86 -22.90 0.93 11.93
C SER A 86 -23.75 0.68 13.17
N ASN A 87 -23.22 -0.06 14.17
CA ASN A 87 -23.91 -0.28 15.43
C ASN A 87 -24.13 1.01 16.22
N LEU A 88 -23.18 1.95 16.19
CA LEU A 88 -23.37 3.26 16.81
C LEU A 88 -24.49 4.05 16.13
N VAL A 89 -24.56 4.06 14.80
CA VAL A 89 -25.66 4.70 14.05
C VAL A 89 -27.00 4.05 14.37
N ILE A 90 -27.07 2.71 14.43
CA ILE A 90 -28.30 1.96 14.73
C ILE A 90 -28.82 2.26 16.15
N ARG A 91 -27.92 2.34 17.14
CA ARG A 91 -28.31 2.49 18.56
C ARG A 91 -28.56 3.93 18.99
N TYR A 92 -27.79 4.88 18.45
CA TYR A 92 -27.73 6.26 18.96
C TYR A 92 -28.11 7.31 17.92
N GLY A 93 -28.25 6.96 16.65
CA GLY A 93 -28.49 7.89 15.55
C GLY A 93 -29.96 8.39 15.45
N GLY A 94 -30.87 7.94 16.32
CA GLY A 94 -32.28 8.28 16.27
C GLY A 94 -33.02 7.63 15.08
N GLU A 95 -34.31 8.00 14.93
CA GLU A 95 -35.15 7.41 13.85
C GLU A 95 -34.75 7.84 12.44
N GLU A 96 -34.15 9.02 12.32
CA GLU A 96 -33.73 9.58 11.03
C GLU A 96 -32.38 9.08 10.53
N ALA A 97 -31.53 8.60 11.44
CA ALA A 97 -30.20 8.09 11.09
C ALA A 97 -30.27 6.63 10.64
N ALA A 98 -30.21 6.42 9.34
CA ALA A 98 -30.20 5.09 8.75
C ALA A 98 -28.78 4.68 8.29
N PRO A 99 -28.31 3.45 8.63
CA PRO A 99 -27.06 2.95 8.07
C PRO A 99 -27.17 2.83 6.55
N SER A 100 -26.16 3.28 5.83
CA SER A 100 -26.16 3.29 4.39
C SER A 100 -24.98 2.52 3.80
N ALA A 101 -25.16 1.99 2.59
CA ALA A 101 -24.08 1.34 1.84
C ALA A 101 -22.88 2.29 1.66
N ARG A 102 -23.14 3.56 1.39
CA ARG A 102 -22.10 4.58 1.22
C ARG A 102 -21.29 4.78 2.51
N ALA A 103 -21.95 4.90 3.67
CA ALA A 103 -21.28 5.07 4.96
C ALA A 103 -20.45 3.83 5.33
N ALA A 104 -21.00 2.61 5.11
CA ALA A 104 -20.28 1.36 5.31
C ALA A 104 -19.01 1.27 4.48
N ILE A 105 -19.06 1.67 3.22
CA ILE A 105 -17.92 1.65 2.30
C ILE A 105 -16.92 2.75 2.65
N SER A 106 -17.36 3.98 2.97
CA SER A 106 -16.45 5.09 3.30
C SER A 106 -15.59 4.82 4.53
N GLY A 107 -16.14 4.17 5.56
CA GLY A 107 -15.41 3.81 6.78
C GLY A 107 -14.25 2.82 6.54
N VAL A 108 -14.36 2.01 5.47
CA VAL A 108 -13.31 1.05 5.12
C VAL A 108 -12.06 1.73 4.58
N PHE A 109 -12.20 2.83 3.82
CA PHE A 109 -11.08 3.41 3.07
C PHE A 109 -9.94 3.86 3.95
N GLN A 110 -10.22 4.44 5.09
CA GLN A 110 -9.18 4.94 5.98
C GLN A 110 -8.24 3.80 6.41
N PHE A 111 -8.79 2.67 6.84
CA PHE A 111 -7.98 1.53 7.27
C PHE A 111 -7.37 0.78 6.09
N ALA A 112 -8.10 0.65 4.98
CA ALA A 112 -7.59 0.02 3.76
C ALA A 112 -6.36 0.75 3.23
N MET A 113 -6.35 2.09 3.21
CA MET A 113 -5.19 2.88 2.81
C MET A 113 -3.96 2.57 3.67
N TYR A 114 -4.10 2.50 5.00
CA TYR A 114 -2.96 2.19 5.89
C TYR A 114 -2.37 0.82 5.61
N GLY A 115 -3.22 -0.20 5.49
CA GLY A 115 -2.75 -1.54 5.17
C GLY A 115 -2.07 -1.63 3.81
N LEU A 116 -2.62 -0.95 2.80
CA LEU A 116 -2.01 -0.85 1.49
C LEU A 116 -0.64 -0.15 1.55
N PHE A 117 -0.49 0.92 2.31
CA PHE A 117 0.79 1.60 2.48
C PHE A 117 1.85 0.67 3.08
N ILE A 118 1.49 -0.08 4.15
CA ILE A 118 2.41 -1.05 4.76
C ILE A 118 2.80 -2.12 3.75
N TRP A 119 1.83 -2.67 3.03
CA TRP A 119 2.06 -3.71 2.05
C TRP A 119 2.93 -3.23 0.88
N ILE A 120 2.61 -2.07 0.27
CA ILE A 120 3.34 -1.48 -0.85
C ILE A 120 4.78 -1.17 -0.47
N ALA A 121 4.99 -0.45 0.64
CA ALA A 121 6.32 -0.08 1.11
C ALA A 121 7.18 -1.32 1.38
N ARG A 122 6.59 -2.33 2.07
CA ARG A 122 7.27 -3.60 2.34
C ARG A 122 7.61 -4.35 1.05
N TYR A 123 6.68 -4.46 0.11
CA TYR A 123 6.88 -5.18 -1.15
C TYR A 123 8.02 -4.56 -1.97
N LEU A 124 8.00 -3.24 -2.14
CA LEU A 124 9.00 -2.53 -2.94
C LEU A 124 10.39 -2.56 -2.31
N LEU A 125 10.48 -2.31 -1.00
CA LEU A 125 11.77 -2.20 -0.31
C LEU A 125 12.38 -3.54 0.10
N ARG A 126 11.61 -4.63 0.04
CA ARG A 126 12.13 -5.98 0.28
C ARG A 126 13.19 -6.40 -0.75
N GLU A 127 12.93 -6.12 -2.03
CA GLU A 127 13.85 -6.51 -3.11
C GLU A 127 15.21 -5.82 -3.02
N GLU A 128 15.21 -4.55 -2.59
CA GLU A 128 16.45 -3.79 -2.41
C GLU A 128 17.29 -4.37 -1.26
N ARG A 129 16.65 -4.72 -0.14
CA ARG A 129 17.32 -5.32 1.01
C ARG A 129 17.92 -6.69 0.73
N THR A 130 17.28 -7.49 -0.11
CA THR A 130 17.74 -8.85 -0.43
C THR A 130 18.75 -8.91 -1.57
N GLY A 131 19.05 -7.78 -2.22
CA GLY A 131 19.89 -7.72 -3.42
C GLY A 131 19.24 -8.36 -4.66
N PHE A 132 18.00 -8.85 -4.53
CA PHE A 132 17.28 -9.50 -5.63
C PHE A 132 16.99 -8.54 -6.78
N ALA A 133 16.89 -7.24 -6.51
CA ALA A 133 16.75 -6.20 -7.53
C ALA A 133 17.90 -6.23 -8.55
N LYS A 134 19.14 -6.46 -8.11
CA LYS A 134 20.33 -6.57 -8.99
C LYS A 134 20.25 -7.81 -9.90
N LEU A 135 19.88 -8.96 -9.34
CA LEU A 135 19.72 -10.21 -10.10
C LEU A 135 18.62 -10.09 -11.16
N LYS A 136 17.55 -9.39 -10.83
CA LYS A 136 16.41 -9.14 -11.73
C LYS A 136 16.81 -8.27 -12.92
N LEU A 137 17.67 -7.27 -12.71
CA LEU A 137 18.20 -6.42 -13.77
C LEU A 137 19.09 -7.18 -14.74
N LEU A 138 19.82 -8.21 -14.30
CA LEU A 138 20.60 -9.07 -15.18
C LEU A 138 19.73 -9.92 -16.12
N SER A 139 18.53 -10.33 -15.64
CA SER A 139 17.60 -11.12 -16.43
C SER A 139 16.65 -10.29 -17.31
N LEU A 140 16.37 -9.04 -16.91
CA LEU A 140 15.47 -8.11 -17.56
C LEU A 140 16.11 -6.72 -17.60
N PRO A 141 16.86 -6.39 -18.67
CA PRO A 141 17.59 -5.12 -18.76
C PRO A 141 16.68 -3.89 -18.86
N ASN A 142 15.40 -4.08 -19.18
CA ASN A 142 14.45 -2.98 -19.26
C ASN A 142 13.86 -2.64 -17.89
N ARG A 143 14.51 -1.72 -17.18
CA ARG A 143 14.10 -1.22 -15.85
C ARG A 143 12.68 -0.64 -15.85
N PHE A 144 12.31 0.07 -16.92
CA PHE A 144 10.98 0.67 -17.02
C PHE A 144 9.88 -0.40 -17.06
N ALA A 145 10.08 -1.50 -17.80
CA ALA A 145 9.12 -2.61 -17.84
C ALA A 145 8.91 -3.24 -16.46
N ILE A 146 9.97 -3.34 -15.63
CA ILE A 146 9.88 -3.86 -14.26
C ILE A 146 9.02 -2.94 -13.39
N TRP A 147 9.25 -1.62 -13.43
CA TRP A 147 8.47 -0.66 -12.64
C TRP A 147 7.01 -0.61 -13.05
N VAL A 148 6.73 -0.63 -14.35
CA VAL A 148 5.34 -0.69 -14.86
C VAL A 148 4.67 -1.99 -14.42
N ALA A 149 5.34 -3.13 -14.51
CA ALA A 149 4.80 -4.41 -14.08
C ALA A 149 4.47 -4.43 -12.58
N LYS A 150 5.35 -3.89 -11.74
CA LYS A 150 5.10 -3.72 -10.29
C LYS A 150 3.88 -2.86 -10.04
N TRP A 151 3.84 -1.68 -10.64
CA TRP A 151 2.73 -0.75 -10.45
C TRP A 151 1.38 -1.35 -10.89
N VAL A 152 1.36 -2.03 -12.03
CA VAL A 152 0.15 -2.71 -12.53
C VAL A 152 -0.35 -3.75 -11.52
N TRP A 153 0.52 -4.65 -11.05
CA TRP A 153 0.11 -5.69 -10.12
C TRP A 153 -0.27 -5.15 -8.74
N LEU A 154 0.47 -4.18 -8.21
CA LEU A 154 0.12 -3.51 -6.97
C LEU A 154 -1.25 -2.85 -7.07
N THR A 155 -1.55 -2.21 -8.19
CA THR A 155 -2.85 -1.56 -8.45
C THR A 155 -3.98 -2.60 -8.55
N ILE A 156 -3.79 -3.69 -9.28
CA ILE A 156 -4.81 -4.75 -9.40
C ILE A 156 -5.15 -5.35 -8.03
N ILE A 157 -4.13 -5.67 -7.23
CA ILE A 157 -4.34 -6.24 -5.90
C ILE A 157 -4.95 -5.22 -4.95
N ALA A 158 -4.56 -3.95 -5.03
CA ALA A 158 -5.16 -2.88 -4.23
C ALA A 158 -6.65 -2.70 -4.55
N ILE A 159 -7.03 -2.67 -5.83
CA ILE A 159 -8.42 -2.59 -6.26
C ILE A 159 -9.19 -3.81 -5.75
N ALA A 160 -8.68 -5.01 -5.98
CA ALA A 160 -9.33 -6.26 -5.55
C ALA A 160 -9.53 -6.30 -4.03
N SER A 161 -8.50 -5.96 -3.25
CA SER A 161 -8.58 -5.95 -1.78
C SER A 161 -9.57 -4.91 -1.26
N MET A 162 -9.56 -3.69 -1.79
CA MET A 162 -10.53 -2.65 -1.42
C MET A 162 -11.97 -3.03 -1.79
N MET A 163 -12.19 -3.65 -2.96
CA MET A 163 -13.51 -4.14 -3.36
C MET A 163 -14.02 -5.23 -2.42
N VAL A 164 -13.17 -6.19 -2.07
CA VAL A 164 -13.52 -7.24 -1.11
C VAL A 164 -13.87 -6.64 0.25
N MET A 165 -13.06 -5.71 0.75
CA MET A 165 -13.33 -5.03 2.01
C MET A 165 -14.66 -4.26 1.97
N ALA A 166 -14.98 -3.56 0.89
CA ALA A 166 -16.23 -2.83 0.71
C ALA A 166 -17.46 -3.76 0.72
N VAL A 167 -17.37 -4.91 0.03
CA VAL A 167 -18.43 -5.92 0.03
C VAL A 167 -18.63 -6.51 1.43
N LEU A 168 -17.54 -6.90 2.09
CA LEU A 168 -17.60 -7.46 3.44
C LEU A 168 -18.17 -6.45 4.45
N SER A 169 -17.76 -5.18 4.35
CA SER A 169 -18.27 -4.11 5.20
C SER A 169 -19.78 -3.91 5.04
N THR A 170 -20.26 -3.88 3.79
CA THR A 170 -21.70 -3.78 3.52
C THR A 170 -22.44 -5.00 4.05
N ALA A 171 -21.92 -6.20 3.87
CA ALA A 171 -22.52 -7.44 4.39
C ALA A 171 -22.59 -7.44 5.91
N VAL A 172 -21.54 -7.01 6.60
CA VAL A 172 -21.50 -6.92 8.06
C VAL A 172 -22.47 -5.84 8.59
N THR A 173 -22.60 -4.71 7.89
CA THR A 173 -23.60 -3.69 8.24
C THR A 173 -25.03 -4.23 8.16
N LEU A 174 -25.35 -4.98 7.09
CA LEU A 174 -26.64 -5.66 6.95
C LEU A 174 -26.85 -6.73 8.06
N GLY A 175 -25.81 -7.51 8.35
CA GLY A 175 -25.83 -8.47 9.46
C GLY A 175 -26.05 -7.83 10.82
N SER A 176 -25.49 -6.64 11.05
CA SER A 176 -25.70 -5.87 12.29
C SER A 176 -27.16 -5.46 12.48
N LEU A 177 -27.87 -5.09 11.41
CA LEU A 177 -29.31 -4.82 11.47
C LEU A 177 -30.10 -6.06 11.86
N ALA A 178 -29.81 -7.21 11.26
CA ALA A 178 -30.47 -8.47 11.58
C ALA A 178 -30.25 -8.89 13.04
N LEU A 179 -29.05 -8.67 13.59
CA LEU A 179 -28.74 -8.98 15.01
C LEU A 179 -29.38 -8.03 16.02
N THR A 180 -29.81 -6.85 15.60
CA THR A 180 -30.48 -5.86 16.48
C THR A 180 -31.97 -5.83 16.29
N ASP A 181 -32.57 -6.84 15.64
CA ASP A 181 -34.00 -6.94 15.31
C ASP A 181 -34.58 -5.69 14.64
N GLN A 182 -33.70 -4.93 13.97
CA GLN A 182 -34.10 -3.77 13.19
C GLN A 182 -34.56 -4.20 11.79
N PRO A 183 -35.62 -3.59 11.26
CA PRO A 183 -36.09 -3.93 9.93
C PRO A 183 -35.02 -3.60 8.90
N TRP A 184 -34.71 -4.55 8.01
CA TRP A 184 -33.71 -4.39 6.95
C TRP A 184 -34.04 -3.23 6.00
N GLN A 185 -35.31 -2.79 5.95
CA GLN A 185 -35.75 -1.62 5.20
C GLN A 185 -35.12 -0.31 5.70
N ARG A 186 -34.62 -0.27 6.95
CA ARG A 186 -33.82 0.87 7.44
C ARG A 186 -32.46 1.02 6.74
N PHE A 187 -31.97 -0.04 6.12
CA PHE A 187 -30.74 0.08 5.33
C PHE A 187 -31.00 0.82 4.04
N VAL A 188 -30.38 1.99 3.90
CA VAL A 188 -30.42 2.75 2.65
C VAL A 188 -29.44 2.10 1.66
N GLY A 189 -29.97 1.19 0.88
CA GLY A 189 -29.25 0.58 -0.23
C GLY A 189 -28.92 1.62 -1.33
N ALA A 190 -27.93 1.30 -2.11
CA ALA A 190 -27.60 2.09 -3.29
C ALA A 190 -28.27 1.48 -4.53
N SER A 191 -28.64 2.31 -5.50
CA SER A 191 -29.04 1.84 -6.83
C SER A 191 -27.85 1.16 -7.53
N ALA A 192 -28.12 0.37 -8.59
CA ALA A 192 -27.04 -0.24 -9.37
C ALA A 192 -26.05 0.81 -9.94
N ALA A 193 -26.57 1.99 -10.35
CA ALA A 193 -25.74 3.09 -10.82
C ALA A 193 -24.85 3.68 -9.72
N GLU A 194 -25.35 3.77 -8.49
CA GLU A 194 -24.58 4.23 -7.32
C GLU A 194 -23.49 3.20 -6.92
N TYR A 195 -23.80 1.90 -6.93
CA TYR A 195 -22.77 0.87 -6.70
C TYR A 195 -21.68 0.90 -7.76
N LEU A 196 -22.04 1.10 -9.03
CA LEU A 196 -21.07 1.28 -10.10
C LEU A 196 -20.19 2.52 -9.85
N LYS A 197 -20.80 3.63 -9.48
CA LYS A 197 -20.09 4.87 -9.12
C LYS A 197 -19.14 4.63 -7.94
N LEU A 198 -19.58 3.97 -6.88
CA LEU A 198 -18.74 3.62 -5.73
C LEU A 198 -17.57 2.71 -6.15
N GLY A 199 -17.81 1.72 -7.02
CA GLY A 199 -16.77 0.87 -7.57
C GLY A 199 -15.70 1.62 -8.37
N VAL A 200 -16.11 2.56 -9.22
CA VAL A 200 -15.18 3.44 -9.94
C VAL A 200 -14.35 4.27 -8.97
N MET A 201 -14.95 4.79 -7.92
CA MET A 201 -14.25 5.59 -6.90
C MET A 201 -13.27 4.78 -6.07
N ILE A 202 -13.63 3.56 -5.68
CA ILE A 202 -12.71 2.62 -5.06
C ILE A 202 -11.48 2.42 -5.96
N THR A 203 -11.71 2.22 -7.25
CA THR A 203 -10.62 2.06 -8.23
C THR A 203 -9.71 3.28 -8.28
N ILE A 204 -10.28 4.47 -8.34
CA ILE A 204 -9.52 5.73 -8.36
C ILE A 204 -8.68 5.90 -7.10
N ILE A 205 -9.26 5.67 -5.93
CA ILE A 205 -8.55 5.77 -4.65
C ILE A 205 -7.44 4.73 -4.56
N ALA A 206 -7.70 3.50 -4.98
CA ALA A 206 -6.68 2.45 -5.01
C ALA A 206 -5.49 2.83 -5.89
N VAL A 207 -5.74 3.33 -7.10
CA VAL A 207 -4.70 3.81 -8.04
C VAL A 207 -3.86 4.92 -7.41
N GLY A 208 -4.50 5.94 -6.84
CA GLY A 208 -3.80 7.07 -6.20
C GLY A 208 -3.03 6.64 -4.95
N THR A 209 -3.59 5.75 -4.13
CA THR A 209 -2.93 5.20 -2.93
C THR A 209 -1.67 4.42 -3.31
N VAL A 210 -1.75 3.57 -4.36
CA VAL A 210 -0.59 2.84 -4.87
C VAL A 210 0.45 3.81 -5.41
N ALA A 211 0.06 4.79 -6.22
CA ALA A 211 0.97 5.77 -6.79
C ALA A 211 1.72 6.55 -5.69
N PHE A 212 1.00 7.03 -4.68
CA PHE A 212 1.60 7.75 -3.55
C PHE A 212 2.53 6.85 -2.73
N GLY A 213 2.11 5.62 -2.41
CA GLY A 213 2.93 4.64 -1.71
C GLY A 213 4.22 4.29 -2.44
N VAL A 214 4.15 4.12 -3.76
CA VAL A 214 5.33 3.90 -4.64
C VAL A 214 6.26 5.11 -4.60
N ALA A 215 5.73 6.33 -4.73
CA ALA A 215 6.54 7.55 -4.67
C ALA A 215 7.32 7.64 -3.37
N VAL A 216 6.64 7.49 -2.23
CA VAL A 216 7.26 7.59 -0.90
C VAL A 216 8.28 6.48 -0.68
N ALA A 217 8.00 5.24 -1.09
CA ALA A 217 8.95 4.14 -0.97
C ALA A 217 10.25 4.40 -1.74
N ILE A 218 10.14 4.94 -2.97
CA ILE A 218 11.31 5.28 -3.79
C ILE A 218 12.09 6.46 -3.19
N PHE A 219 11.42 7.51 -2.70
CA PHE A 219 12.09 8.67 -2.13
C PHE A 219 12.86 8.35 -0.85
N THR A 220 12.28 7.52 0.01
CA THR A 220 12.87 7.21 1.32
C THR A 220 13.89 6.09 1.28
N ASN A 221 13.75 5.15 0.35
CA ASN A 221 14.58 3.95 0.20
C ASN A 221 14.78 3.15 1.52
N ASN A 222 13.90 3.37 2.48
CA ASN A 222 13.93 2.73 3.81
C ASN A 222 12.51 2.50 4.30
N LEU A 223 12.24 1.26 4.78
CA LEU A 223 10.89 0.88 5.19
C LEU A 223 10.36 1.72 6.36
N SER A 224 11.17 1.94 7.39
CA SER A 224 10.74 2.74 8.55
C SER A 224 10.44 4.18 8.14
N SER A 225 11.33 4.80 7.37
CA SER A 225 11.12 6.16 6.87
C SER A 225 9.92 6.27 5.95
N ALA A 226 9.70 5.26 5.07
CA ALA A 226 8.53 5.21 4.20
C ALA A 226 7.24 5.16 5.01
N LEU A 227 7.15 4.24 5.98
CA LEU A 227 5.97 4.12 6.82
C LEU A 227 5.75 5.36 7.67
N THR A 228 6.79 5.92 8.29
CA THR A 228 6.69 7.16 9.05
C THR A 228 6.14 8.29 8.18
N MET A 229 6.67 8.49 6.98
CA MET A 229 6.22 9.55 6.07
C MET A 229 4.77 9.34 5.63
N LEU A 230 4.38 8.10 5.28
CA LEU A 230 3.02 7.76 4.86
C LEU A 230 2.00 8.00 5.99
N PHE A 231 2.32 7.53 7.21
CA PHE A 231 1.44 7.72 8.36
C PHE A 231 1.41 9.17 8.84
N MET A 232 2.55 9.86 8.88
CA MET A 232 2.60 11.29 9.20
C MET A 232 1.75 12.10 8.23
N TRP A 233 1.79 11.80 6.93
CA TRP A 233 0.98 12.51 5.96
C TRP A 233 -0.52 12.31 6.22
N VAL A 234 -1.00 11.07 6.25
CA VAL A 234 -2.43 10.79 6.30
C VAL A 234 -3.04 10.97 7.70
N LEU A 235 -2.33 10.53 8.77
CA LEU A 235 -2.85 10.64 10.13
C LEU A 235 -2.64 12.03 10.74
N VAL A 236 -1.45 12.60 10.56
CA VAL A 236 -1.12 13.87 11.23
C VAL A 236 -1.51 15.03 10.34
N ILE A 237 -0.93 15.15 9.14
CA ILE A 237 -1.16 16.32 8.29
C ILE A 237 -2.62 16.40 7.84
N GLU A 238 -3.15 15.34 7.25
CA GLU A 238 -4.56 15.34 6.81
C GLU A 238 -5.54 15.15 7.97
N GLY A 239 -5.16 14.41 9.02
CA GLY A 239 -6.00 14.16 10.19
C GLY A 239 -6.20 15.41 11.06
N MET A 240 -5.18 16.22 11.27
CA MET A 240 -5.28 17.46 12.06
C MET A 240 -6.24 18.49 11.43
N LEU A 241 -6.42 18.43 10.13
CA LEU A 241 -7.30 19.33 9.40
C LEU A 241 -8.75 18.82 9.29
N ASN A 242 -9.13 17.72 9.96
CA ASN A 242 -10.49 17.20 9.93
C ASN A 242 -11.55 18.16 10.50
N GLY A 243 -11.15 19.08 11.37
CA GLY A 243 -11.98 20.15 11.92
C GLY A 243 -11.83 21.48 11.17
N ALA A 244 -11.30 21.45 9.94
CA ALA A 244 -11.10 22.65 9.14
C ALA A 244 -12.42 23.40 8.87
N ASP A 245 -12.35 24.68 8.97
CA ASP A 245 -13.43 25.63 8.66
C ASP A 245 -13.10 26.44 7.40
N GLU A 246 -13.91 27.44 7.12
CA GLU A 246 -13.72 28.30 5.97
C GLU A 246 -12.36 29.03 5.99
N SER A 247 -11.78 29.31 7.18
CA SER A 247 -10.49 29.98 7.32
C SER A 247 -9.32 29.12 6.83
N THR A 248 -9.44 27.81 6.93
CA THR A 248 -8.44 26.82 6.49
C THR A 248 -8.72 26.21 5.12
N ARG A 249 -9.73 26.71 4.43
CA ARG A 249 -10.25 26.23 3.15
C ARG A 249 -9.17 25.91 2.12
N ILE A 250 -8.24 26.84 1.90
CA ILE A 250 -7.19 26.66 0.91
C ILE A 250 -6.30 25.47 1.26
N LEU A 251 -5.82 25.41 2.52
CA LEU A 251 -4.94 24.34 2.96
C LEU A 251 -5.62 22.97 2.88
N TYR A 252 -6.86 22.88 3.35
CA TYR A 252 -7.65 21.66 3.29
C TYR A 252 -7.88 21.17 1.85
N SER A 253 -8.16 22.10 0.93
CA SER A 253 -8.39 21.80 -0.48
C SER A 253 -7.12 21.35 -1.23
N LEU A 254 -5.93 21.60 -0.67
CA LEU A 254 -4.67 21.12 -1.23
C LEU A 254 -4.28 19.71 -0.79
N LEU A 255 -5.00 19.10 0.17
CA LEU A 255 -4.70 17.76 0.67
C LEU A 255 -5.17 16.68 -0.30
N PRO A 256 -4.27 15.85 -0.85
CA PRO A 256 -4.63 14.92 -1.91
C PRO A 256 -5.63 13.86 -1.47
N PHE A 257 -5.48 13.23 -0.29
CA PHE A 257 -6.41 12.19 0.15
C PHE A 257 -7.78 12.75 0.56
N LYS A 258 -7.84 13.97 1.08
CA LYS A 258 -9.11 14.68 1.29
C LYS A 258 -9.86 14.87 -0.03
N ASN A 259 -9.14 15.24 -1.08
CA ASN A 259 -9.72 15.34 -2.42
C ASN A 259 -10.18 13.98 -2.96
N GLY A 260 -9.39 12.91 -2.73
CA GLY A 260 -9.75 11.55 -3.14
C GLY A 260 -11.01 11.04 -2.45
N THR A 261 -11.17 11.28 -1.15
CA THR A 261 -12.29 10.79 -0.34
C THR A 261 -13.54 11.66 -0.40
N ARG A 262 -13.44 12.90 -0.90
CA ARG A 262 -14.55 13.86 -0.97
C ARG A 262 -15.79 13.33 -1.69
N VAL A 263 -15.59 12.42 -2.62
CA VAL A 263 -16.71 11.82 -3.37
C VAL A 263 -17.66 11.01 -2.46
N PHE A 264 -17.17 10.58 -1.29
CA PHE A 264 -17.98 9.87 -0.28
C PHE A 264 -18.71 10.83 0.66
N GLU A 265 -18.38 12.11 0.67
CA GLU A 265 -19.05 13.11 1.50
C GLU A 265 -20.49 13.33 1.03
N ASN A 266 -21.43 13.38 1.97
CA ASN A 266 -22.84 13.66 1.71
C ASN A 266 -23.46 14.36 2.92
N PRO A 267 -23.88 15.61 2.82
CA PRO A 267 -23.71 16.51 1.67
C PRO A 267 -22.25 16.90 1.41
N PRO A 268 -21.88 17.27 0.18
CA PRO A 268 -20.54 17.77 -0.11
C PRO A 268 -20.31 19.11 0.59
N MET A 269 -19.10 19.34 1.11
CA MET A 269 -18.74 20.59 1.78
C MET A 269 -18.82 21.77 0.79
N GLU A 270 -19.71 22.72 1.05
CA GLU A 270 -19.97 23.87 0.16
C GLU A 270 -18.77 24.82 0.06
N TRP A 271 -17.99 24.95 1.13
CA TRP A 271 -16.83 25.83 1.20
C TRP A 271 -15.56 25.30 0.54
N PHE A 272 -15.59 24.10 -0.04
CA PHE A 272 -14.43 23.53 -0.74
C PHE A 272 -14.13 24.34 -2.03
N MET A 273 -12.84 24.45 -2.42
CA MET A 273 -12.45 25.31 -3.55
C MET A 273 -12.98 24.84 -4.90
N TRP A 274 -13.12 23.54 -5.11
CA TRP A 274 -13.56 22.93 -6.37
C TRP A 274 -14.59 21.83 -6.17
N ASN A 275 -15.27 21.49 -7.25
CA ASN A 275 -16.30 20.46 -7.23
C ASN A 275 -15.68 19.04 -7.05
N PRO A 276 -16.48 18.01 -6.67
CA PRO A 276 -15.97 16.66 -6.43
C PRO A 276 -15.24 16.04 -7.62
N THR A 277 -15.62 16.33 -8.85
CA THR A 277 -14.98 15.79 -10.05
C THR A 277 -13.56 16.35 -10.22
N VAL A 278 -13.39 17.66 -10.03
CA VAL A 278 -12.07 18.31 -10.07
C VAL A 278 -11.20 17.81 -8.92
N SER A 279 -11.77 17.60 -7.72
CA SER A 279 -11.07 17.03 -6.57
C SER A 279 -10.44 15.67 -6.90
N VAL A 280 -11.19 14.79 -7.54
CA VAL A 280 -10.68 13.46 -7.96
C VAL A 280 -9.57 13.60 -9.00
N GLY A 281 -9.76 14.49 -9.98
CA GLY A 281 -8.71 14.77 -10.97
C GLY A 281 -7.42 15.28 -10.33
N TYR A 282 -7.54 16.23 -9.40
CA TYR A 282 -6.40 16.74 -8.61
C TYR A 282 -5.68 15.63 -7.84
N PHE A 283 -6.43 14.78 -7.12
CA PHE A 283 -5.86 13.64 -6.40
C PHE A 283 -5.03 12.73 -7.29
N LEU A 284 -5.57 12.34 -8.45
CA LEU A 284 -4.84 11.47 -9.40
C LEU A 284 -3.61 12.17 -9.99
N VAL A 285 -3.72 13.43 -10.40
CA VAL A 285 -2.61 14.20 -10.96
C VAL A 285 -1.47 14.33 -9.96
N VAL A 286 -1.77 14.66 -8.70
CA VAL A 286 -0.75 14.81 -7.67
C VAL A 286 -0.10 13.46 -7.35
N THR A 287 -0.88 12.42 -7.11
CA THR A 287 -0.33 11.12 -6.68
C THR A 287 0.45 10.42 -7.79
N ILE A 288 -0.07 10.40 -9.02
CA ILE A 288 0.60 9.81 -10.18
C ILE A 288 1.82 10.67 -10.59
N GLY A 289 1.69 12.00 -10.53
CA GLY A 289 2.79 12.92 -10.80
C GLY A 289 3.97 12.72 -9.84
N LEU A 290 3.70 12.55 -8.55
CA LEU A 290 4.73 12.23 -7.56
C LEU A 290 5.39 10.88 -7.83
N ALA A 291 4.63 9.85 -8.22
CA ALA A 291 5.18 8.56 -8.58
C ALA A 291 6.08 8.63 -9.82
N ALA A 292 5.62 9.32 -10.86
CA ALA A 292 6.40 9.53 -12.08
C ALA A 292 7.70 10.30 -11.81
N LEU A 293 7.63 11.35 -10.99
CA LEU A 293 8.79 12.12 -10.55
C LEU A 293 9.78 11.24 -9.76
N ALA A 294 9.30 10.45 -8.82
CA ALA A 294 10.14 9.55 -8.02
C ALA A 294 10.88 8.54 -8.90
N ILE A 295 10.19 7.93 -9.86
CA ILE A 295 10.77 6.98 -10.81
C ILE A 295 11.82 7.68 -11.70
N ALA A 296 11.54 8.88 -12.19
CA ALA A 296 12.45 9.65 -13.03
C ALA A 296 13.74 10.03 -12.29
N LEU A 297 13.62 10.52 -11.05
CA LEU A 297 14.76 10.89 -10.21
C LEU A 297 15.60 9.67 -9.80
N ASN A 298 14.98 8.53 -9.54
CA ASN A 298 15.70 7.31 -9.23
C ASN A 298 16.55 6.82 -10.41
N LYS A 299 16.03 6.97 -11.63
CA LYS A 299 16.78 6.66 -12.85
C LYS A 299 18.05 7.50 -12.98
N SER A 300 17.99 8.79 -12.65
CA SER A 300 19.13 9.71 -12.78
C SER A 300 20.26 9.45 -11.78
N LYS A 301 19.95 8.95 -10.58
CA LYS A 301 20.95 8.56 -9.58
C LYS A 301 21.78 7.36 -10.03
N MET A 302 21.13 6.36 -10.63
CA MET A 302 21.79 5.12 -11.07
C MET A 302 22.69 5.29 -12.27
N THR A 303 22.47 6.31 -13.12
CA THR A 303 23.35 6.61 -14.28
C THR A 303 24.57 7.44 -13.91
N ARG A 304 24.64 7.98 -12.68
CA ARG A 304 25.83 8.71 -12.19
C ARG A 304 26.85 7.81 -11.50
N ASP A 305 26.43 6.63 -11.07
CA ASP A 305 27.26 5.66 -10.36
C ASP A 305 27.87 4.61 -11.31
N GLU A 306 27.62 4.70 -12.64
CA GLU A 306 28.28 3.97 -13.73
C GLU A 306 29.36 4.86 -14.38
#